data_db876344af0b6f7a232ca1c8633883f3
#
_entry.id   db876344af0b6f7a232ca1c8633883f3
#
_cell.length_a   1.000
_cell.length_b   1.000
_cell.length_c   1.000
_cell.angle_alpha   90.00
_cell.angle_beta   90.00
_cell.angle_gamma   90.00
#
_symmetry.space_group_name_H-M   'P 1'
#
loop_
_entity.id
_entity.type
_entity.pdbx_description
1 polymer ?
#
loop_
_entity_poly.entity_id
_entity_poly.type
_entity_poly.pdbx_seq_one_letter_code
_entity_poly.pdbx_strand_id
1 'polypeptide(L)'
;MWCRSVSAFLVVACLSYPTTAGAHSVALVPAQRPLGEAQSEGSEVFERSSVPPNDHDPRRSDDRGGWVMAAYLGSAHTLASPVAISQPTLMTNLTFERVGFEGRSFDPPLYYGGRGGYFMQSRPFLGIEAEFIHLKVYSNPVQQAHVTGVHKGARVDSELPLGEIVQRYSISHGVNLVLFNIALRHGMWRIADAPNGRLILTGRVGAGPTFPHTESTVDGRQQEQYEVGRLAGQVAGGAELDVWKGLYILGEYKFTRTRQHGKISSGTAESLLRTHHVVFGLSVHF
;
A
#
# COMPACT_ATOMS: atom_id res chain seq x y z
N MET A 1 18.26 -18.22 -24.63
CA MET A 1 17.73 -19.48 -24.11
C MET A 1 18.16 -19.57 -22.65
N TRP A 2 17.29 -19.31 -21.72
CA TRP A 2 17.17 -19.71 -20.32
C TRP A 2 16.21 -18.76 -19.63
N CYS A 3 14.96 -19.18 -19.66
CA CYS A 3 13.85 -18.58 -18.91
C CYS A 3 14.00 -19.02 -17.45
N ARG A 4 14.23 -18.12 -16.50
CA ARG A 4 14.07 -18.38 -15.07
C ARG A 4 12.85 -17.64 -14.56
N SER A 5 11.76 -18.37 -14.49
CA SER A 5 10.56 -17.99 -13.72
C SER A 5 10.93 -17.90 -12.24
N VAL A 6 10.90 -16.72 -11.68
CA VAL A 6 10.93 -16.52 -10.24
C VAL A 6 9.49 -16.60 -9.75
N SER A 7 9.08 -17.78 -9.31
CA SER A 7 7.81 -17.97 -8.58
C SER A 7 8.01 -17.45 -7.16
N ALA A 8 7.41 -16.31 -6.87
CA ALA A 8 7.30 -15.82 -5.50
C ALA A 8 6.26 -16.67 -4.76
N PHE A 9 6.72 -17.56 -3.88
CA PHE A 9 5.86 -18.29 -2.95
C PHE A 9 5.40 -17.35 -1.84
N LEU A 10 4.12 -17.00 -1.87
CA LEU A 10 3.42 -16.40 -0.74
C LEU A 10 3.04 -17.54 0.22
N VAL A 11 3.81 -17.74 1.29
CA VAL A 11 3.45 -18.67 2.37
C VAL A 11 2.39 -18.00 3.24
N VAL A 12 1.12 -18.31 2.97
CA VAL A 12 0.03 -18.05 3.90
C VAL A 12 0.01 -19.20 4.91
N ALA A 13 0.57 -18.97 6.10
CA ALA A 13 0.45 -19.91 7.21
C ALA A 13 -0.97 -19.81 7.80
N CYS A 14 -1.84 -20.74 7.42
CA CYS A 14 -3.08 -20.99 8.13
C CYS A 14 -2.76 -21.69 9.45
N LEU A 15 -2.75 -20.95 10.56
CA LEU A 15 -2.76 -21.52 11.90
C LEU A 15 -4.18 -21.94 12.26
N SER A 16 -4.48 -23.22 12.08
CA SER A 16 -5.66 -23.89 12.61
C SER A 16 -5.42 -24.20 14.09
N TYR A 17 -6.19 -23.57 14.96
CA TYR A 17 -6.25 -23.92 16.39
C TYR A 17 -7.26 -25.04 16.62
N PRO A 18 -6.93 -26.11 17.39
CA PRO A 18 -7.92 -27.06 17.84
C PRO A 18 -8.70 -26.50 19.05
N THR A 19 -10.01 -26.44 18.91
CA THR A 19 -10.93 -26.18 20.03
C THR A 19 -11.09 -27.45 20.85
N THR A 20 -10.50 -27.50 22.03
CA THR A 20 -10.85 -28.50 23.06
C THR A 20 -11.86 -27.90 24.03
N ALA A 21 -13.08 -28.37 23.95
CA ALA A 21 -14.12 -28.13 24.94
C ALA A 21 -13.86 -29.00 26.19
N GLY A 22 -13.49 -28.36 27.28
CA GLY A 22 -13.41 -28.98 28.60
C GLY A 22 -14.57 -28.54 29.47
N ALA A 23 -15.53 -29.41 29.70
CA ALA A 23 -16.60 -29.19 30.66
C ALA A 23 -16.08 -29.46 32.08
N HIS A 24 -16.11 -28.48 32.95
CA HIS A 24 -15.92 -28.69 34.40
C HIS A 24 -17.21 -28.39 35.13
N SER A 25 -17.73 -29.44 35.78
CA SER A 25 -18.85 -29.45 36.69
C SER A 25 -18.50 -28.69 37.96
N VAL A 26 -19.38 -27.76 38.36
CA VAL A 26 -19.29 -27.07 39.63
C VAL A 26 -20.17 -27.79 40.66
N ALA A 27 -19.54 -28.30 41.72
CA ALA A 27 -20.22 -28.87 42.86
C ALA A 27 -20.63 -27.75 43.83
N LEU A 28 -21.90 -27.73 44.18
CA LEU A 28 -22.51 -26.89 45.22
C LEU A 28 -22.22 -27.48 46.62
N VAL A 29 -21.66 -26.68 47.51
CA VAL A 29 -21.59 -26.98 48.95
C VAL A 29 -22.47 -25.97 49.72
N PRO A 30 -23.37 -26.42 50.60
CA PRO A 30 -24.31 -25.54 51.29
C PRO A 30 -23.67 -24.84 52.49
N ALA A 31 -24.15 -23.62 52.73
CA ALA A 31 -23.79 -22.75 53.82
C ALA A 31 -24.40 -23.23 55.16
N GLN A 32 -23.62 -23.22 56.22
CA GLN A 32 -24.12 -23.21 57.62
C GLN A 32 -23.79 -21.86 58.24
N ARG A 33 -24.84 -21.22 58.84
CA ARG A 33 -24.73 -20.12 59.79
C ARG A 33 -24.55 -20.69 61.21
N PRO A 34 -23.89 -19.96 62.08
CA PRO A 34 -24.40 -19.77 63.45
C PRO A 34 -24.66 -18.30 63.78
N LEU A 35 -25.72 -18.13 64.59
CA LEU A 35 -26.11 -16.95 65.32
C LEU A 35 -25.20 -16.77 66.54
N GLY A 36 -24.89 -15.54 66.88
CA GLY A 36 -24.28 -15.21 68.22
C GLY A 36 -23.87 -13.74 68.32
N GLU A 37 -24.71 -12.99 68.88
CA GLU A 37 -24.55 -11.94 69.94
C GLU A 37 -23.86 -10.61 69.62
N ALA A 38 -24.61 -9.61 69.99
CA ALA A 38 -24.30 -8.18 70.04
C ALA A 38 -23.30 -7.83 71.14
N GLN A 39 -22.46 -6.83 70.93
CA GLN A 39 -22.13 -5.80 71.92
C GLN A 39 -21.34 -4.63 71.25
N SER A 40 -21.91 -3.46 71.48
CA SER A 40 -21.43 -2.16 71.97
C SER A 40 -20.34 -1.39 71.19
N GLU A 41 -20.79 -0.21 70.79
CA GLU A 41 -20.18 1.12 70.85
C GLU A 41 -18.65 1.25 70.76
N GLY A 42 -18.23 1.84 69.72
CA GLY A 42 -16.92 2.43 69.48
C GLY A 42 -16.94 3.25 68.21
N SER A 43 -17.22 4.56 68.34
CA SER A 43 -17.10 5.50 67.25
C SER A 43 -15.62 5.66 66.88
N GLU A 44 -15.12 4.81 65.95
CA GLU A 44 -13.88 5.08 65.31
C GLU A 44 -14.16 5.84 64.00
N VAL A 45 -13.62 7.05 63.97
CA VAL A 45 -13.50 7.88 62.79
C VAL A 45 -12.75 7.08 61.74
N PHE A 46 -13.47 6.54 60.75
CA PHE A 46 -12.90 5.85 59.64
C PHE A 46 -12.18 6.88 58.74
N GLU A 47 -10.91 7.09 59.05
CA GLU A 47 -10.00 7.82 58.17
C GLU A 47 -10.01 7.08 56.84
N ARG A 48 -10.75 7.64 55.86
CA ARG A 48 -10.70 7.16 54.48
C ARG A 48 -9.28 7.31 54.00
N SER A 49 -8.51 6.25 54.16
CA SER A 49 -7.25 6.07 53.43
C SER A 49 -7.57 6.21 51.94
N SER A 50 -7.24 7.36 51.41
CA SER A 50 -7.25 7.59 49.96
C SER A 50 -6.15 6.72 49.35
N VAL A 51 -6.50 5.47 49.05
CA VAL A 51 -5.67 4.65 48.17
C VAL A 51 -5.57 5.42 46.86
N PRO A 52 -4.37 5.85 46.45
CA PRO A 52 -4.24 6.49 45.17
C PRO A 52 -4.79 5.54 44.10
N PRO A 53 -5.53 6.05 43.12
CA PRO A 53 -6.07 5.20 42.08
C PRO A 53 -4.92 4.41 41.48
N ASN A 54 -5.04 3.10 41.53
CA ASN A 54 -4.06 2.17 40.98
C ASN A 54 -4.06 2.39 39.47
N ASP A 55 -3.12 3.19 38.98
CA ASP A 55 -3.03 3.66 37.59
C ASP A 55 -2.59 2.55 36.60
N HIS A 56 -2.53 1.31 37.12
CA HIS A 56 -2.25 0.11 36.35
C HIS A 56 -3.54 -0.68 36.10
N ASP A 57 -4.48 -0.11 35.34
CA ASP A 57 -5.48 -0.94 34.67
C ASP A 57 -4.80 -1.67 33.48
N PRO A 58 -4.58 -3.00 33.58
CA PRO A 58 -3.94 -3.77 32.51
C PRO A 58 -4.78 -3.81 31.22
N ARG A 59 -5.96 -3.19 31.20
CA ARG A 59 -6.84 -3.05 30.05
C ARG A 59 -6.70 -1.69 29.34
N ARG A 60 -5.95 -0.76 29.92
CA ARG A 60 -5.62 0.48 29.22
C ARG A 60 -4.63 0.10 28.12
N SER A 61 -5.11 0.02 26.90
CA SER A 61 -4.23 -0.17 25.73
C SER A 61 -3.24 1.01 25.70
N ASP A 62 -1.97 0.72 25.96
CA ASP A 62 -0.89 1.71 25.85
C ASP A 62 -0.59 2.14 24.40
N ASP A 63 -1.49 1.79 23.49
CA ASP A 63 -1.41 2.22 22.10
C ASP A 63 -1.55 3.74 22.02
N ARG A 64 -0.52 4.39 21.54
CA ARG A 64 -0.45 5.86 21.47
C ARG A 64 -0.62 6.30 20.03
N GLY A 65 -1.55 7.24 19.82
CA GLY A 65 -1.55 8.03 18.61
C GLY A 65 -0.23 8.79 18.48
N GLY A 66 0.09 9.28 17.31
CA GLY A 66 1.32 10.03 17.09
C GLY A 66 1.70 10.10 15.62
N TRP A 67 2.83 10.73 15.36
CA TRP A 67 3.38 10.84 14.02
C TRP A 67 4.11 9.56 13.62
N VAL A 68 4.00 9.23 12.34
CA VAL A 68 4.74 8.14 11.71
C VAL A 68 5.40 8.68 10.44
N MET A 69 6.66 8.35 10.25
CA MET A 69 7.37 8.61 8.99
C MET A 69 8.00 7.31 8.49
N ALA A 70 7.94 7.08 7.19
CA ALA A 70 8.57 5.91 6.58
C ALA A 70 9.23 6.25 5.26
N ALA A 71 10.32 5.54 4.97
CA ALA A 71 10.98 5.55 3.68
C ALA A 71 11.25 4.11 3.23
N TYR A 72 11.12 3.83 1.95
CA TYR A 72 11.22 2.48 1.43
C TYR A 72 11.74 2.44 -0.01
N LEU A 73 12.33 1.31 -0.33
CA LEU A 73 12.66 0.86 -1.69
C LEU A 73 11.75 -0.33 -2.05
N GLY A 74 11.74 -0.73 -3.31
CA GLY A 74 10.94 -1.87 -3.71
C GLY A 74 11.00 -2.21 -5.17
N SER A 75 10.02 -3.00 -5.57
CA SER A 75 9.82 -3.41 -6.96
C SER A 75 8.37 -3.22 -7.37
N ALA A 76 8.17 -2.80 -8.61
CA ALA A 76 6.86 -2.61 -9.20
C ALA A 76 6.70 -3.50 -10.44
N HIS A 77 5.54 -4.15 -10.56
CA HIS A 77 5.12 -4.92 -11.72
C HIS A 77 3.79 -4.38 -12.23
N THR A 78 3.82 -3.78 -13.42
CA THR A 78 2.63 -3.24 -14.09
C THR A 78 2.05 -4.27 -15.04
N LEU A 79 0.75 -4.56 -14.87
CA LEU A 79 0.03 -5.53 -15.69
C LEU A 79 -0.14 -4.99 -17.12
N ALA A 80 -0.13 -5.89 -18.09
CA ALA A 80 -0.46 -5.56 -19.47
C ALA A 80 -1.84 -4.91 -19.56
N SER A 81 -1.95 -3.88 -20.40
CA SER A 81 -3.19 -3.16 -20.61
C SER A 81 -3.29 -2.57 -22.01
N PRO A 82 -4.48 -2.20 -22.49
CA PRO A 82 -4.62 -1.50 -23.75
C PRO A 82 -3.91 -0.14 -23.73
N VAL A 83 -3.33 0.22 -24.88
CA VAL A 83 -2.83 1.57 -25.17
C VAL A 83 -3.59 2.10 -26.37
N ALA A 84 -4.32 3.19 -26.18
CA ALA A 84 -5.04 3.88 -27.24
C ALA A 84 -4.25 5.11 -27.69
N ILE A 85 -4.14 5.31 -29.01
CA ILE A 85 -3.47 6.44 -29.64
C ILE A 85 -4.48 7.17 -30.51
N SER A 86 -4.55 8.49 -30.34
CA SER A 86 -5.38 9.36 -31.16
C SER A 86 -4.56 10.53 -31.72
N GLN A 87 -4.40 10.58 -33.06
CA GLN A 87 -3.70 11.63 -33.78
C GLN A 87 -4.62 12.14 -34.92
N PRO A 88 -5.61 12.98 -34.62
CA PRO A 88 -6.64 13.37 -35.59
C PRO A 88 -6.09 14.01 -36.87
N THR A 89 -5.06 14.86 -36.72
CA THR A 89 -4.40 15.52 -37.86
C THR A 89 -3.67 14.55 -38.79
N LEU A 90 -3.35 13.35 -38.32
CA LEU A 90 -2.70 12.28 -39.07
C LEU A 90 -3.69 11.17 -39.45
N MET A 91 -5.01 11.41 -39.28
CA MET A 91 -6.05 10.42 -39.51
C MET A 91 -5.73 9.06 -38.87
N THR A 92 -5.20 9.10 -37.63
CA THR A 92 -4.78 7.92 -36.88
C THR A 92 -5.58 7.81 -35.58
N ASN A 93 -6.21 6.65 -35.39
CA ASN A 93 -6.89 6.27 -34.16
C ASN A 93 -6.75 4.76 -33.98
N LEU A 94 -5.86 4.36 -33.07
CA LEU A 94 -5.44 2.98 -32.88
C LEU A 94 -5.63 2.54 -31.44
N THR A 95 -5.92 1.26 -31.25
CA THR A 95 -5.89 0.59 -29.94
C THR A 95 -5.00 -0.65 -30.04
N PHE A 96 -3.96 -0.70 -29.23
CA PHE A 96 -3.12 -1.87 -28.99
C PHE A 96 -3.69 -2.60 -27.78
N GLU A 97 -4.13 -3.85 -27.91
CA GLU A 97 -4.98 -4.47 -26.88
C GLU A 97 -4.25 -4.90 -25.61
N ARG A 98 -3.04 -5.40 -25.68
CA ARG A 98 -2.33 -6.01 -24.55
C ARG A 98 -0.85 -5.59 -24.52
N VAL A 99 -0.61 -4.32 -24.34
CA VAL A 99 0.77 -3.82 -24.20
C VAL A 99 1.30 -4.20 -22.81
N GLY A 100 2.38 -4.99 -22.80
CA GLY A 100 3.12 -5.33 -21.59
C GLY A 100 4.08 -4.21 -21.20
N PHE A 101 4.30 -4.07 -19.89
CA PHE A 101 5.15 -3.02 -19.34
C PHE A 101 6.25 -3.58 -18.45
N GLU A 102 7.43 -2.94 -18.51
CA GLU A 102 8.60 -3.22 -17.67
C GLU A 102 8.77 -2.11 -16.63
N GLY A 103 8.96 -2.47 -15.37
CA GLY A 103 9.09 -1.50 -14.26
C GLY A 103 10.49 -0.96 -14.05
N ARG A 104 11.54 -1.71 -14.44
CA ARG A 104 12.97 -1.39 -14.24
C ARG A 104 13.28 -0.79 -12.85
N SER A 105 12.76 -1.43 -11.81
CA SER A 105 12.77 -0.89 -10.45
C SER A 105 14.16 -0.72 -9.85
N PHE A 106 15.16 -1.47 -10.35
CA PHE A 106 16.55 -1.47 -9.86
C PHE A 106 17.53 -0.73 -10.78
N ASP A 107 17.04 -0.17 -11.90
CA ASP A 107 17.83 0.72 -12.75
C ASP A 107 17.69 2.16 -12.23
N PRO A 108 18.75 2.99 -12.21
CA PRO A 108 18.64 4.38 -11.80
C PRO A 108 17.72 5.22 -12.72
N PRO A 109 16.90 6.11 -12.15
CA PRO A 109 16.55 6.24 -10.73
C PRO A 109 15.77 5.03 -10.24
N LEU A 110 16.09 4.57 -9.02
CA LEU A 110 15.47 3.37 -8.43
C LEU A 110 13.97 3.57 -8.17
N TYR A 111 13.26 2.47 -7.92
CA TYR A 111 11.95 2.56 -7.27
C TYR A 111 12.14 2.98 -5.81
N TYR A 112 11.46 4.03 -5.39
CA TYR A 112 11.47 4.50 -4.01
C TYR A 112 10.16 5.16 -3.64
N GLY A 113 9.94 5.31 -2.35
CA GLY A 113 8.83 6.07 -1.82
C GLY A 113 9.04 6.44 -0.36
N GLY A 114 8.15 7.28 0.12
CA GLY A 114 8.10 7.68 1.51
C GLY A 114 6.72 8.16 1.88
N ARG A 115 6.41 8.08 3.16
CA ARG A 115 5.13 8.58 3.70
C ARG A 115 5.33 9.22 5.05
N GLY A 116 4.45 10.15 5.36
CA GLY A 116 4.31 10.74 6.68
C GLY A 116 2.84 10.83 7.04
N GLY A 117 2.53 10.58 8.31
CA GLY A 117 1.14 10.57 8.74
C GLY A 117 0.98 10.70 10.24
N TYR A 118 -0.28 10.80 10.65
CA TYR A 118 -0.65 10.96 12.05
C TYR A 118 -1.76 9.99 12.42
N PHE A 119 -1.54 9.18 13.46
CA PHE A 119 -2.54 8.33 14.07
C PHE A 119 -3.20 9.06 15.25
N MET A 120 -4.53 9.02 15.31
CA MET A 120 -5.33 9.80 16.26
C MET A 120 -5.10 9.32 17.70
N GLN A 121 -4.93 10.24 18.66
CA GLN A 121 -4.81 9.90 20.09
C GLN A 121 -6.05 9.17 20.62
N SER A 122 -7.25 9.61 20.19
CA SER A 122 -8.52 9.00 20.61
C SER A 122 -8.82 7.66 19.95
N ARG A 123 -8.19 7.37 18.80
CA ARG A 123 -8.33 6.13 18.02
C ARG A 123 -6.99 5.75 17.43
N PRO A 124 -6.06 5.22 18.23
CA PRO A 124 -4.68 4.99 17.82
C PRO A 124 -4.52 3.98 16.66
N PHE A 125 -5.57 3.22 16.37
CA PHE A 125 -5.62 2.30 15.23
C PHE A 125 -5.93 3.00 13.90
N LEU A 126 -6.39 4.26 13.90
CA LEU A 126 -6.81 5.02 12.72
C LEU A 126 -5.91 6.23 12.51
N GLY A 127 -5.41 6.39 11.29
CA GLY A 127 -4.55 7.50 10.89
C GLY A 127 -4.84 8.01 9.49
N ILE A 128 -4.23 9.15 9.19
CA ILE A 128 -4.17 9.74 7.86
C ILE A 128 -2.71 9.90 7.46
N GLU A 129 -2.38 9.60 6.20
CA GLU A 129 -1.01 9.66 5.69
C GLU A 129 -0.97 10.34 4.32
N ALA A 130 0.10 11.09 4.07
CA ALA A 130 0.51 11.50 2.73
C ALA A 130 1.67 10.61 2.28
N GLU A 131 1.63 10.14 1.05
CA GLU A 131 2.60 9.19 0.51
C GLU A 131 3.06 9.61 -0.88
N PHE A 132 4.35 9.52 -1.13
CA PHE A 132 4.96 9.70 -2.44
C PHE A 132 5.53 8.36 -2.91
N ILE A 133 5.26 8.00 -4.17
CA ILE A 133 5.82 6.80 -4.81
C ILE A 133 6.40 7.18 -6.16
N HIS A 134 7.68 6.85 -6.36
CA HIS A 134 8.36 6.93 -7.65
C HIS A 134 8.45 5.56 -8.29
N LEU A 135 7.83 5.38 -9.46
CA LEU A 135 7.94 4.15 -10.25
C LEU A 135 8.06 4.48 -11.73
N LYS A 136 8.78 3.64 -12.46
CA LYS A 136 8.95 3.76 -13.90
C LYS A 136 8.12 2.72 -14.65
N VAL A 137 7.70 3.07 -15.84
CA VAL A 137 6.93 2.19 -16.72
C VAL A 137 7.45 2.34 -18.15
N TYR A 138 7.86 1.24 -18.77
CA TYR A 138 8.36 1.19 -20.13
C TYR A 138 7.56 0.17 -20.93
N SER A 139 7.13 0.52 -22.16
CA SER A 139 6.65 -0.49 -23.09
C SER A 139 7.84 -1.18 -23.77
N ASN A 140 7.70 -2.46 -24.05
CA ASN A 140 8.70 -3.20 -24.83
C ASN A 140 8.33 -3.12 -26.33
N PRO A 141 9.11 -2.45 -27.19
CA PRO A 141 8.75 -2.25 -28.60
C PRO A 141 8.81 -3.52 -29.44
N VAL A 142 9.53 -4.56 -29.00
CA VAL A 142 9.64 -5.83 -29.76
C VAL A 142 8.49 -6.80 -29.48
N GLN A 143 7.63 -6.49 -28.51
CA GLN A 143 6.47 -7.32 -28.22
C GLN A 143 5.46 -7.29 -29.36
N GLN A 144 4.83 -8.43 -29.61
CA GLN A 144 3.68 -8.51 -30.52
C GLN A 144 2.45 -7.93 -29.81
N ALA A 145 1.66 -7.17 -30.53
CA ALA A 145 0.42 -6.61 -30.05
C ALA A 145 -0.65 -6.62 -31.15
N HIS A 146 -1.85 -7.03 -30.80
CA HIS A 146 -2.99 -6.89 -31.70
C HIS A 146 -3.40 -5.42 -31.75
N VAL A 147 -3.38 -4.84 -32.94
CA VAL A 147 -3.74 -3.44 -33.17
C VAL A 147 -4.98 -3.35 -34.04
N THR A 148 -5.92 -2.54 -33.59
CA THR A 148 -7.16 -2.27 -34.30
C THR A 148 -7.36 -0.77 -34.48
N GLY A 149 -8.03 -0.37 -35.56
CA GLY A 149 -8.42 1.01 -35.79
C GLY A 149 -8.08 1.56 -37.16
N VAL A 150 -7.59 2.80 -37.20
CA VAL A 150 -7.18 3.50 -38.42
C VAL A 150 -5.78 4.07 -38.25
N HIS A 151 -4.87 3.79 -39.15
CA HIS A 151 -3.52 4.33 -39.19
C HIS A 151 -3.31 5.09 -40.53
N LYS A 152 -3.09 6.40 -40.44
CA LYS A 152 -2.89 7.27 -41.59
C LYS A 152 -3.99 7.12 -42.65
N GLY A 153 -5.25 7.01 -42.20
CA GLY A 153 -6.42 6.87 -43.06
C GLY A 153 -6.72 5.43 -43.51
N ALA A 154 -5.85 4.46 -43.29
CA ALA A 154 -6.06 3.05 -43.64
C ALA A 154 -6.55 2.25 -42.42
N ARG A 155 -7.50 1.32 -42.62
CA ARG A 155 -7.92 0.41 -41.56
C ARG A 155 -6.80 -0.58 -41.25
N VAL A 156 -6.60 -0.84 -39.96
CA VAL A 156 -5.67 -1.82 -39.43
C VAL A 156 -6.41 -2.76 -38.49
N ASP A 157 -6.20 -4.04 -38.63
CA ASP A 157 -6.68 -5.10 -37.76
C ASP A 157 -5.71 -6.29 -37.91
N SER A 158 -4.63 -6.27 -37.12
CA SER A 158 -3.54 -7.24 -37.31
C SER A 158 -2.65 -7.33 -36.07
N GLU A 159 -1.93 -8.44 -35.96
CA GLU A 159 -0.81 -8.61 -35.03
C GLU A 159 0.47 -8.03 -35.66
N LEU A 160 1.15 -7.15 -34.93
CA LEU A 160 2.44 -6.60 -35.38
C LEU A 160 3.33 -6.24 -34.16
N PRO A 161 4.65 -6.14 -34.36
CA PRO A 161 5.53 -5.60 -33.34
C PRO A 161 5.12 -4.18 -32.96
N LEU A 162 4.95 -3.92 -31.65
CA LEU A 162 4.55 -2.59 -31.16
C LEU A 162 5.42 -1.47 -31.75
N GLY A 163 6.73 -1.73 -31.89
CA GLY A 163 7.72 -0.78 -32.41
C GLY A 163 7.56 -0.38 -33.88
N GLU A 164 6.76 -1.07 -34.68
CA GLU A 164 6.46 -0.64 -36.03
C GLU A 164 5.75 0.72 -36.06
N ILE A 165 4.90 0.98 -35.05
CA ILE A 165 4.15 2.24 -34.92
C ILE A 165 4.61 3.01 -33.69
N VAL A 166 4.80 2.33 -32.54
CA VAL A 166 5.17 2.93 -31.25
C VAL A 166 6.56 2.46 -30.88
N GLN A 167 7.58 3.16 -31.32
CA GLN A 167 8.98 2.84 -31.05
C GLN A 167 9.34 3.04 -29.59
N ARG A 168 8.67 3.99 -28.91
CA ARG A 168 8.83 4.26 -27.49
C ARG A 168 7.52 4.76 -26.88
N TYR A 169 7.12 4.15 -25.79
CA TYR A 169 6.13 4.70 -24.86
C TYR A 169 6.60 4.38 -23.45
N SER A 170 7.07 5.39 -22.76
CA SER A 170 7.63 5.23 -21.43
C SER A 170 7.29 6.40 -20.52
N ILE A 171 7.22 6.12 -19.23
CA ILE A 171 7.17 7.11 -18.15
C ILE A 171 8.46 6.91 -17.38
N SER A 172 9.57 7.42 -17.96
CA SER A 172 10.94 7.06 -17.60
C SER A 172 11.45 7.74 -16.33
N HIS A 173 11.03 8.98 -16.09
CA HIS A 173 11.36 9.75 -14.88
C HIS A 173 10.26 9.63 -13.81
N GLY A 174 9.44 8.59 -13.92
CA GLY A 174 8.47 8.17 -12.94
C GLY A 174 7.04 8.64 -13.20
N VAL A 175 6.09 7.79 -12.80
CA VAL A 175 4.67 8.14 -12.73
C VAL A 175 4.43 9.14 -11.59
N ASN A 176 5.25 9.10 -10.54
CA ASN A 176 5.22 9.99 -9.38
C ASN A 176 3.81 10.14 -8.78
N LEU A 177 3.43 9.18 -7.95
CA LEU A 177 2.14 9.18 -7.26
C LEU A 177 2.26 10.02 -5.97
N VAL A 178 1.34 10.95 -5.75
CA VAL A 178 1.15 11.64 -4.47
C VAL A 178 -0.21 11.25 -3.94
N LEU A 179 -0.24 10.43 -2.90
CA LEU A 179 -1.44 9.79 -2.39
C LEU A 179 -1.76 10.27 -0.98
N PHE A 180 -3.05 10.40 -0.68
CA PHE A 180 -3.58 10.62 0.66
C PHE A 180 -4.30 9.35 1.08
N ASN A 181 -3.85 8.75 2.18
CA ASN A 181 -4.32 7.45 2.65
C ASN A 181 -5.09 7.59 3.97
N ILE A 182 -6.13 6.80 4.11
CA ILE A 182 -6.64 6.38 5.41
C ILE A 182 -5.86 5.13 5.77
N ALA A 183 -5.21 5.14 6.94
CA ALA A 183 -4.40 4.06 7.45
C ALA A 183 -5.04 3.43 8.67
N LEU A 184 -4.99 2.11 8.71
CA LEU A 184 -5.35 1.30 9.88
C LEU A 184 -4.11 0.57 10.36
N ARG A 185 -3.96 0.45 11.69
CA ARG A 185 -2.89 -0.36 12.30
C ARG A 185 -3.42 -1.19 13.45
N HIS A 186 -2.82 -2.35 13.64
CA HIS A 186 -3.06 -3.23 14.78
C HIS A 186 -1.73 -3.70 15.36
N GLY A 187 -1.42 -3.25 16.58
CA GLY A 187 -0.19 -3.61 17.28
C GLY A 187 -0.35 -4.90 18.09
N MET A 188 0.65 -5.78 17.97
CA MET A 188 0.78 -7.05 18.67
C MET A 188 2.06 -7.04 19.53
N TRP A 189 2.09 -7.86 20.59
CA TRP A 189 3.24 -8.01 21.51
C TRP A 189 3.72 -6.68 22.08
N ARG A 190 2.83 -5.96 22.75
CA ARG A 190 3.12 -4.67 23.37
C ARG A 190 4.00 -4.84 24.60
N ILE A 191 5.04 -4.02 24.69
CA ILE A 191 5.95 -3.94 25.83
C ILE A 191 6.24 -2.46 26.14
N ALA A 192 6.83 -2.17 27.29
CA ALA A 192 7.08 -0.79 27.73
C ALA A 192 7.90 0.03 26.69
N ASP A 193 8.88 -0.60 26.04
CA ASP A 193 9.72 0.05 25.02
C ASP A 193 9.07 0.07 23.62
N ALA A 194 7.97 -0.66 23.41
CA ALA A 194 7.21 -0.68 22.16
C ALA A 194 5.69 -0.62 22.46
N PRO A 195 5.17 0.54 22.88
CA PRO A 195 3.77 0.69 23.28
C PRO A 195 2.79 0.47 22.13
N ASN A 196 3.19 0.77 20.89
CA ASN A 196 2.41 0.51 19.69
C ASN A 196 2.45 -0.96 19.23
N GLY A 197 3.28 -1.82 19.89
CA GLY A 197 3.50 -3.22 19.60
C GLY A 197 4.84 -3.47 18.91
N ARG A 198 5.47 -4.62 19.21
CA ARG A 198 6.69 -5.05 18.51
C ARG A 198 6.41 -5.46 17.07
N LEU A 199 5.23 -5.97 16.80
CA LEU A 199 4.72 -6.25 15.46
C LEU A 199 3.46 -5.43 15.24
N ILE A 200 3.43 -4.62 14.18
CA ILE A 200 2.29 -3.83 13.79
C ILE A 200 1.83 -4.31 12.41
N LEU A 201 0.59 -4.78 12.32
CA LEU A 201 -0.07 -5.02 11.03
C LEU A 201 -0.70 -3.72 10.55
N THR A 202 -0.55 -3.42 9.26
CA THR A 202 -1.05 -2.17 8.67
C THR A 202 -1.89 -2.43 7.43
N GLY A 203 -2.91 -1.60 7.25
CA GLY A 203 -3.73 -1.56 6.03
C GLY A 203 -3.94 -0.12 5.60
N ARG A 204 -3.98 0.14 4.28
CA ARG A 204 -4.15 1.48 3.73
C ARG A 204 -5.07 1.46 2.53
N VAL A 205 -5.86 2.50 2.41
CA VAL A 205 -6.62 2.82 1.20
C VAL A 205 -6.49 4.32 0.95
N GLY A 206 -6.22 4.69 -0.29
CA GLY A 206 -6.01 6.10 -0.62
C GLY A 206 -6.14 6.42 -2.08
N ALA A 207 -6.09 7.71 -2.36
CA ALA A 207 -6.10 8.24 -3.72
C ALA A 207 -5.36 9.58 -3.76
N GLY A 208 -4.95 9.98 -4.98
CA GLY A 208 -4.30 11.26 -5.18
C GLY A 208 -3.79 11.47 -6.60
N PRO A 209 -3.26 12.66 -6.91
CA PRO A 209 -2.77 13.00 -8.23
C PRO A 209 -1.50 12.22 -8.62
N THR A 210 -1.29 12.12 -9.94
CA THR A 210 -0.03 11.63 -10.52
C THR A 210 0.68 12.76 -11.25
N PHE A 211 2.02 12.67 -11.31
CA PHE A 211 2.88 13.62 -12.02
C PHE A 211 3.81 12.84 -12.98
N PRO A 212 3.27 12.32 -14.09
CA PRO A 212 4.05 11.53 -15.02
C PRO A 212 4.99 12.41 -15.85
N HIS A 213 6.20 11.87 -16.09
CA HIS A 213 7.08 12.34 -17.15
C HIS A 213 7.00 11.36 -18.31
N THR A 214 6.23 11.71 -19.32
CA THR A 214 5.97 10.83 -20.48
C THR A 214 6.96 11.12 -21.60
N GLU A 215 7.59 10.06 -22.09
CA GLU A 215 8.40 10.07 -23.31
C GLU A 215 7.77 9.11 -24.31
N SER A 216 7.56 9.60 -25.53
CA SER A 216 6.97 8.80 -26.60
C SER A 216 7.69 9.02 -27.92
N THR A 217 7.76 7.97 -28.73
CA THR A 217 8.13 8.04 -30.15
C THR A 217 7.09 7.24 -30.91
N VAL A 218 6.29 7.93 -31.70
CA VAL A 218 5.23 7.35 -32.53
C VAL A 218 5.46 7.75 -33.99
N ASP A 219 5.51 6.78 -34.88
CA ASP A 219 5.85 6.99 -36.27
C ASP A 219 7.14 7.82 -36.47
N GLY A 220 8.17 7.56 -35.63
CA GLY A 220 9.46 8.25 -35.65
C GLY A 220 9.43 9.68 -35.07
N ARG A 221 8.31 10.17 -34.60
CA ARG A 221 8.16 11.51 -33.99
C ARG A 221 8.22 11.44 -32.47
N GLN A 222 9.24 12.09 -31.92
CA GLN A 222 9.46 12.14 -30.48
C GLN A 222 8.66 13.26 -29.83
N GLN A 223 8.14 12.98 -28.63
CA GLN A 223 7.49 13.94 -27.72
C GLN A 223 7.89 13.60 -26.28
N GLU A 224 8.23 14.62 -25.52
CA GLU A 224 8.59 14.49 -24.10
C GLU A 224 7.94 15.61 -23.32
N GLN A 225 7.35 15.29 -22.15
CA GLN A 225 6.73 16.30 -21.31
C GLN A 225 6.42 15.83 -19.89
N TYR A 226 6.33 16.81 -18.97
CA TYR A 226 5.75 16.66 -17.65
C TYR A 226 4.29 17.11 -17.69
N GLU A 227 3.42 16.36 -17.03
CA GLU A 227 2.00 16.70 -16.91
C GLU A 227 1.50 16.47 -15.49
N VAL A 228 0.43 17.17 -15.11
CA VAL A 228 -0.42 16.76 -13.99
C VAL A 228 -1.34 15.67 -14.53
N GLY A 229 -1.10 14.45 -14.10
CA GLY A 229 -1.85 13.29 -14.55
C GLY A 229 -3.18 13.13 -13.82
N ARG A 230 -3.87 12.04 -14.16
CA ARG A 230 -5.16 11.69 -13.52
C ARG A 230 -4.94 11.13 -12.12
N LEU A 231 -6.05 10.98 -11.37
CA LEU A 231 -6.01 10.39 -10.04
C LEU A 231 -5.57 8.91 -10.09
N ALA A 232 -4.76 8.55 -9.13
CA ALA A 232 -4.44 7.17 -8.80
C ALA A 232 -5.22 6.75 -7.55
N GLY A 233 -5.62 5.48 -7.49
CA GLY A 233 -6.12 4.83 -6.28
C GLY A 233 -5.13 3.80 -5.79
N GLN A 234 -5.09 3.56 -4.47
CA GLN A 234 -4.22 2.59 -3.81
C GLN A 234 -4.99 1.76 -2.79
N VAL A 235 -4.61 0.48 -2.70
CA VAL A 235 -4.82 -0.36 -1.51
C VAL A 235 -3.49 -0.97 -1.13
N ALA A 236 -3.21 -1.08 0.17
CA ALA A 236 -1.97 -1.66 0.66
C ALA A 236 -2.17 -2.40 1.98
N GLY A 237 -1.32 -3.39 2.24
CA GLY A 237 -1.26 -4.10 3.50
C GLY A 237 0.16 -4.55 3.78
N GLY A 238 0.56 -4.49 5.05
CA GLY A 238 1.93 -4.78 5.44
C GLY A 238 2.09 -5.04 6.92
N ALA A 239 3.35 -5.21 7.30
CA ALA A 239 3.77 -5.40 8.66
C ALA A 239 5.01 -4.55 8.98
N GLU A 240 5.10 -4.10 10.21
CA GLU A 240 6.22 -3.34 10.76
C GLU A 240 6.72 -4.07 12.01
N LEU A 241 8.02 -4.36 12.07
CA LEU A 241 8.68 -5.03 13.19
C LEU A 241 9.58 -4.04 13.92
N ASP A 242 9.31 -3.79 15.21
CA ASP A 242 10.14 -2.95 16.06
C ASP A 242 11.52 -3.56 16.24
N VAL A 243 12.54 -2.80 15.86
CA VAL A 243 13.94 -3.18 16.00
C VAL A 243 14.67 -2.37 17.08
N TRP A 244 14.18 -1.15 17.34
CA TRP A 244 14.74 -0.29 18.39
C TRP A 244 13.84 0.90 18.71
N LYS A 245 13.16 0.88 19.88
CA LYS A 245 12.47 2.03 20.50
C LYS A 245 11.72 2.96 19.53
N GLY A 246 10.79 2.38 18.75
CA GLY A 246 9.98 3.14 17.78
C GLY A 246 10.58 3.20 16.37
N LEU A 247 11.73 2.57 16.14
CA LEU A 247 12.26 2.31 14.81
C LEU A 247 11.83 0.91 14.36
N TYR A 248 11.14 0.83 13.24
CA TYR A 248 10.59 -0.40 12.67
C TYR A 248 11.21 -0.71 11.31
N ILE A 249 11.42 -2.00 11.04
CA ILE A 249 11.58 -2.51 9.68
C ILE A 249 10.19 -2.77 9.12
N LEU A 250 9.91 -2.29 7.94
CA LEU A 250 8.62 -2.50 7.27
C LEU A 250 8.74 -3.38 6.03
N GLY A 251 7.69 -4.18 5.82
CA GLY A 251 7.44 -4.89 4.57
C GLY A 251 5.98 -4.70 4.18
N GLU A 252 5.72 -4.30 2.93
CA GLU A 252 4.37 -3.97 2.49
C GLU A 252 4.14 -4.37 1.04
N TYR A 253 2.94 -4.87 0.77
CA TYR A 253 2.41 -5.06 -0.56
C TYR A 253 1.38 -3.97 -0.87
N LYS A 254 1.45 -3.39 -2.09
CA LYS A 254 0.53 -2.38 -2.57
C LYS A 254 -0.02 -2.77 -3.94
N PHE A 255 -1.23 -2.33 -4.21
CA PHE A 255 -1.81 -2.33 -5.54
C PHE A 255 -2.27 -0.91 -5.86
N THR A 256 -1.79 -0.37 -6.99
CA THR A 256 -2.20 0.95 -7.49
C THR A 256 -2.91 0.82 -8.83
N ARG A 257 -3.86 1.71 -9.06
CA ARG A 257 -4.57 1.83 -10.33
C ARG A 257 -4.67 3.29 -10.72
N THR A 258 -4.19 3.62 -11.93
CA THR A 258 -4.31 4.96 -12.49
C THR A 258 -4.52 4.89 -13.99
N ARG A 259 -5.33 5.80 -14.53
CA ARG A 259 -5.44 6.00 -15.98
C ARG A 259 -4.48 7.12 -16.35
N GLN A 260 -3.57 6.82 -17.26
CA GLN A 260 -2.65 7.81 -17.81
C GLN A 260 -3.19 8.34 -19.13
N HIS A 261 -3.05 9.65 -19.30
CA HIS A 261 -3.36 10.35 -20.54
C HIS A 261 -2.18 11.28 -20.81
N GLY A 262 -1.37 10.94 -21.80
CA GLY A 262 -0.17 11.70 -22.17
C GLY A 262 -0.32 12.29 -23.56
N LYS A 263 0.25 13.47 -23.78
CA LYS A 263 0.38 14.00 -25.13
C LYS A 263 1.49 13.26 -25.85
N ILE A 264 1.26 12.97 -27.11
CA ILE A 264 2.24 12.46 -28.07
C ILE A 264 2.33 13.43 -29.24
N SER A 265 3.30 13.26 -30.12
CA SER A 265 3.39 14.09 -31.33
C SER A 265 2.06 14.04 -32.11
N SER A 266 1.46 15.21 -32.31
CA SER A 266 0.19 15.41 -33.04
C SER A 266 -1.04 14.73 -32.44
N GLY A 267 -1.02 14.40 -31.13
CA GLY A 267 -2.16 13.71 -30.51
C GLY A 267 -1.99 13.34 -29.07
N THR A 268 -2.68 12.29 -28.65
CA THR A 268 -2.71 11.78 -27.28
C THR A 268 -2.58 10.26 -27.24
N ALA A 269 -2.01 9.74 -26.13
CA ALA A 269 -2.01 8.33 -25.81
C ALA A 269 -2.68 8.09 -24.46
N GLU A 270 -3.51 7.06 -24.38
CA GLU A 270 -4.15 6.65 -23.12
C GLU A 270 -3.75 5.23 -22.74
N SER A 271 -3.51 4.99 -21.46
CA SER A 271 -3.26 3.67 -20.90
C SER A 271 -3.83 3.54 -19.48
N LEU A 272 -4.16 2.30 -19.09
CA LEU A 272 -4.59 1.99 -17.73
C LEU A 272 -3.47 1.23 -17.02
N LEU A 273 -2.77 1.88 -16.10
CA LEU A 273 -1.75 1.24 -15.29
C LEU A 273 -2.38 0.59 -14.05
N ARG A 274 -2.17 -0.72 -13.91
CA ARG A 274 -2.52 -1.52 -12.75
C ARG A 274 -1.23 -2.16 -12.28
N THR A 275 -0.72 -1.68 -11.14
CA THR A 275 0.63 -2.00 -10.70
C THR A 275 0.62 -2.64 -9.33
N HIS A 276 1.31 -3.76 -9.21
CA HIS A 276 1.63 -4.46 -7.96
C HIS A 276 3.00 -3.98 -7.48
N HIS A 277 3.11 -3.69 -6.19
CA HIS A 277 4.36 -3.24 -5.58
C HIS A 277 4.67 -4.13 -4.38
N VAL A 278 5.95 -4.46 -4.21
CA VAL A 278 6.50 -5.06 -2.99
C VAL A 278 7.59 -4.13 -2.49
N VAL A 279 7.45 -3.64 -1.27
CA VAL A 279 8.34 -2.63 -0.70
C VAL A 279 8.90 -3.06 0.63
N PHE A 280 10.12 -2.60 0.91
CA PHE A 280 10.84 -2.80 2.16
C PHE A 280 11.50 -1.50 2.58
N GLY A 281 11.48 -1.21 3.87
CA GLY A 281 12.03 0.04 4.35
C GLY A 281 12.06 0.15 5.85
N LEU A 282 12.13 1.39 6.30
CA LEU A 282 12.14 1.75 7.70
C LEU A 282 10.98 2.71 8.00
N SER A 283 10.40 2.58 9.19
CA SER A 283 9.45 3.55 9.72
C SER A 283 9.85 3.95 11.14
N VAL A 284 9.52 5.19 11.52
CA VAL A 284 9.74 5.75 12.85
C VAL A 284 8.42 6.25 13.38
N HIS A 285 8.09 5.86 14.61
CA HIS A 285 6.88 6.28 15.33
C HIS A 285 7.27 7.20 16.49
N PHE A 286 6.61 8.39 16.60
CA PHE A 286 6.89 9.42 17.62
C PHE A 286 5.70 9.64 18.54
#